data_65405611b382ed44c74805e6b29c5fac
#
_entry.id   65405611b382ed44c74805e6b29c5fac
#
_cell.length_a   1.000
_cell.length_b   1.000
_cell.length_c   1.000
_cell.angle_alpha   90.00
_cell.angle_beta   90.00
_cell.angle_gamma   90.00
#
_symmetry.space_group_name_H-M   'P 1'
#
loop_
_entity.id
_entity.type
_entity.pdbx_description
1 polymer ?
#
loop_
_entity_poly.entity_id
_entity_poly.type
_entity_poly.pdbx_seq_one_letter_code
_entity_poly.pdbx_strand_id
1 'polypeptide(L)'
;MSKAEQATYSHGHHASVISTHARRTAANSAQFLLPHIKPDFKILDLGCGPGTITADLAALVPKGSVIGLELVEKILEQARSLANDRGLTNLTYQTGDANNLSFGDGEFDIVFCHQLLQHVKDPIGVLKEMKRVCKAGGIVAAREADYKSFVWYPCPPELDRWGQLYQQVAKANSGEPNAGRFMPMWARQAGWKSDDVTVSWSSWCFTGDGARTWAESWEGRALHSDFAKGVVSKEFGTQEDLEAISKCWKRWSIGSVEEGGYEGCEDRIMVVGSGEFICRC
;
A
#
# COMPACT_ATOMS: atom_id res chain seq x y z
N MET A 1 -3.99 29.58 -8.23
CA MET A 1 -4.43 28.19 -8.50
C MET A 1 -4.60 27.53 -7.16
N SER A 2 -5.82 27.13 -6.80
CA SER A 2 -6.15 26.47 -5.55
C SER A 2 -5.39 25.15 -5.47
N LYS A 3 -4.76 24.86 -4.31
CA LYS A 3 -4.27 23.52 -3.99
C LYS A 3 -5.44 22.55 -4.26
N ALA A 4 -5.29 21.68 -5.25
CA ALA A 4 -6.25 20.60 -5.45
C ALA A 4 -6.38 19.88 -4.11
N GLU A 5 -7.59 19.71 -3.62
CA GLU A 5 -7.87 18.92 -2.42
C GLU A 5 -7.43 17.48 -2.69
N GLN A 6 -6.22 17.15 -2.27
CA GLN A 6 -5.69 15.79 -2.33
C GLN A 6 -6.44 14.93 -1.33
N ALA A 7 -6.67 13.67 -1.66
CA ALA A 7 -7.21 12.72 -0.70
C ALA A 7 -6.29 12.64 0.52
N THR A 8 -6.86 12.68 1.72
CA THR A 8 -6.08 12.61 2.95
C THR A 8 -5.65 11.16 3.18
N TYR A 9 -4.33 10.92 3.31
CA TYR A 9 -3.78 9.60 3.61
C TYR A 9 -4.28 9.11 4.97
N SER A 10 -5.16 8.12 4.98
CA SER A 10 -5.90 7.69 6.17
C SER A 10 -5.03 7.09 7.29
N HIS A 11 -3.84 6.58 6.95
CA HIS A 11 -2.89 6.06 7.97
C HIS A 11 -2.03 7.15 8.61
N GLY A 12 -1.86 8.31 7.94
CA GLY A 12 -0.88 9.31 8.33
C GLY A 12 0.57 8.80 8.25
N HIS A 13 1.51 9.60 8.74
CA HIS A 13 2.95 9.26 8.72
C HIS A 13 3.49 8.90 10.12
N HIS A 14 2.66 8.23 10.94
CA HIS A 14 3.10 7.77 12.26
C HIS A 14 4.24 6.74 12.13
N ALA A 15 5.20 6.73 13.07
CA ALA A 15 6.39 5.86 13.00
C ALA A 15 6.04 4.36 12.83
N SER A 16 4.93 3.89 13.43
CA SER A 16 4.45 2.51 13.26
C SER A 16 3.95 2.20 11.84
N VAL A 17 3.50 3.20 11.07
CA VAL A 17 3.15 3.03 9.65
C VAL A 17 4.41 2.81 8.84
N ILE A 18 5.42 3.65 9.04
CA ILE A 18 6.70 3.59 8.32
C ILE A 18 7.40 2.25 8.60
N SER A 19 7.41 1.77 9.85
CA SER A 19 8.05 0.49 10.21
C SER A 19 7.39 -0.73 9.56
N THR A 20 6.07 -0.72 9.37
CA THR A 20 5.39 -1.81 8.64
C THR A 20 5.63 -1.72 7.13
N HIS A 21 5.79 -0.53 6.57
CA HIS A 21 6.13 -0.35 5.16
C HIS A 21 7.57 -0.83 4.87
N ALA A 22 8.50 -0.66 5.79
CA ALA A 22 9.88 -1.13 5.65
C ALA A 22 10.04 -2.66 5.52
N ARG A 23 9.00 -3.44 5.83
CA ARG A 23 8.98 -4.90 5.65
C ARG A 23 8.51 -5.36 4.28
N ARG A 24 8.06 -4.44 3.44
CA ARG A 24 7.64 -4.74 2.06
C ARG A 24 8.88 -4.93 1.20
N THR A 25 8.85 -5.97 0.40
CA THR A 25 9.91 -6.31 -0.56
C THR A 25 9.27 -6.55 -1.93
N ALA A 26 10.06 -6.52 -3.01
CA ALA A 26 9.54 -6.92 -4.30
C ALA A 26 9.02 -8.37 -4.29
N ALA A 27 9.66 -9.25 -3.53
CA ALA A 27 9.25 -10.65 -3.41
C ALA A 27 7.87 -10.84 -2.75
N ASN A 28 7.49 -10.03 -1.74
CA ASN A 28 6.21 -10.19 -1.06
C ASN A 28 5.12 -9.20 -1.51
N SER A 29 5.48 -8.20 -2.31
CA SER A 29 4.57 -7.09 -2.69
C SER A 29 4.43 -6.90 -4.20
N ALA A 30 5.36 -7.45 -5.00
CA ALA A 30 5.37 -7.34 -6.46
C ALA A 30 5.71 -8.67 -7.15
N GLN A 31 5.53 -9.81 -6.47
CA GLN A 31 5.92 -11.13 -6.98
C GLN A 31 5.29 -11.42 -8.35
N PHE A 32 4.03 -11.02 -8.57
CA PHE A 32 3.31 -11.19 -9.83
C PHE A 32 3.97 -10.44 -11.01
N LEU A 33 4.73 -9.38 -10.72
CA LEU A 33 5.44 -8.55 -11.70
C LEU A 33 6.83 -9.10 -12.04
N LEU A 34 7.52 -9.77 -11.08
CA LEU A 34 8.92 -10.16 -11.22
C LEU A 34 9.22 -10.96 -12.50
N PRO A 35 8.38 -11.92 -12.97
CA PRO A 35 8.63 -12.67 -14.20
C PRO A 35 8.68 -11.83 -15.48
N HIS A 36 8.20 -10.58 -15.43
CA HIS A 36 8.11 -9.68 -16.58
C HIS A 36 9.26 -8.66 -16.63
N ILE A 37 10.12 -8.61 -15.61
CA ILE A 37 11.23 -7.65 -15.52
C ILE A 37 12.43 -8.16 -16.32
N LYS A 38 12.98 -7.29 -17.19
CA LYS A 38 14.24 -7.55 -17.88
C LYS A 38 15.35 -6.66 -17.32
N PRO A 39 16.62 -7.12 -17.34
CA PRO A 39 17.74 -6.41 -16.71
C PRO A 39 18.05 -4.99 -17.22
N ASP A 40 17.53 -4.63 -18.39
CA ASP A 40 17.73 -3.35 -19.08
C ASP A 40 16.51 -2.42 -19.04
N PHE A 41 15.45 -2.79 -18.29
CA PHE A 41 14.23 -2.02 -18.25
C PHE A 41 14.36 -0.72 -17.46
N LYS A 42 13.62 0.30 -17.90
CA LYS A 42 13.38 1.54 -17.17
C LYS A 42 12.05 1.43 -16.44
N ILE A 43 12.07 1.51 -15.11
CA ILE A 43 10.91 1.31 -14.25
C ILE A 43 10.57 2.60 -13.52
N LEU A 44 9.27 2.92 -13.44
CA LEU A 44 8.72 3.97 -12.58
C LEU A 44 7.90 3.32 -11.47
N ASP A 45 8.22 3.62 -10.20
CA ASP A 45 7.49 3.18 -9.01
C ASP A 45 6.77 4.37 -8.39
N LEU A 46 5.44 4.41 -8.48
CA LEU A 46 4.59 5.50 -8.01
C LEU A 46 4.13 5.27 -6.58
N GLY A 47 4.29 6.29 -5.72
CA GLY A 47 4.02 6.16 -4.29
C GLY A 47 5.03 5.23 -3.63
N CYS A 48 6.31 5.39 -3.97
CA CYS A 48 7.37 4.47 -3.55
C CYS A 48 7.60 4.42 -2.03
N GLY A 49 7.08 5.39 -1.27
CA GLY A 49 7.22 5.47 0.18
C GLY A 49 8.70 5.41 0.62
N PRO A 50 9.05 4.54 1.61
CA PRO A 50 10.42 4.40 2.12
C PRO A 50 11.37 3.69 1.15
N GLY A 51 10.93 3.33 -0.06
CA GLY A 51 11.76 2.86 -1.17
C GLY A 51 12.21 1.40 -1.10
N THR A 52 11.65 0.57 -0.22
CA THR A 52 12.12 -0.83 -0.06
C THR A 52 11.81 -1.70 -1.28
N ILE A 53 10.61 -1.61 -1.84
CA ILE A 53 10.24 -2.29 -3.09
C ILE A 53 11.05 -1.71 -4.25
N THR A 54 11.14 -0.37 -4.33
CA THR A 54 11.88 0.35 -5.38
C THR A 54 13.35 -0.06 -5.45
N ALA A 55 13.99 -0.21 -4.28
CA ALA A 55 15.39 -0.65 -4.18
C ALA A 55 15.56 -2.11 -4.64
N ASP A 56 14.59 -2.99 -4.36
CA ASP A 56 14.61 -4.35 -4.88
C ASP A 56 14.43 -4.38 -6.40
N LEU A 57 13.51 -3.56 -6.95
CA LEU A 57 13.33 -3.43 -8.40
C LEU A 57 14.61 -2.92 -9.07
N ALA A 58 15.33 -1.96 -8.47
CA ALA A 58 16.59 -1.46 -9.00
C ALA A 58 17.69 -2.55 -9.05
N ALA A 59 17.74 -3.43 -8.07
CA ALA A 59 18.66 -4.55 -8.08
C ALA A 59 18.38 -5.56 -9.21
N LEU A 60 17.12 -5.65 -9.67
CA LEU A 60 16.72 -6.54 -10.77
C LEU A 60 17.02 -5.99 -12.17
N VAL A 61 17.27 -4.69 -12.29
CA VAL A 61 17.52 -4.02 -13.57
C VAL A 61 18.92 -3.38 -13.61
N PRO A 62 20.01 -4.15 -13.44
CA PRO A 62 21.37 -3.60 -13.31
C PRO A 62 21.89 -2.89 -14.57
N LYS A 63 21.26 -3.08 -15.73
CA LYS A 63 21.56 -2.40 -16.99
C LYS A 63 20.51 -1.34 -17.36
N GLY A 64 19.44 -1.26 -16.58
CA GLY A 64 18.35 -0.31 -16.71
C GLY A 64 18.40 0.78 -15.64
N SER A 65 17.23 1.31 -15.29
CA SER A 65 17.14 2.33 -14.24
C SER A 65 15.76 2.29 -13.57
N VAL A 66 15.69 2.76 -12.32
CA VAL A 66 14.44 2.90 -11.58
C VAL A 66 14.30 4.33 -11.07
N ILE A 67 13.08 4.86 -11.18
CA ILE A 67 12.69 6.12 -10.55
C ILE A 67 11.59 5.82 -9.55
N GLY A 68 11.81 6.17 -8.28
CA GLY A 68 10.77 6.18 -7.25
C GLY A 68 10.15 7.57 -7.15
N LEU A 69 8.83 7.68 -7.30
CA LEU A 69 8.08 8.92 -7.16
C LEU A 69 7.25 8.88 -5.87
N GLU A 70 7.36 9.92 -5.05
CA GLU A 70 6.59 10.06 -3.81
C GLU A 70 6.13 11.52 -3.67
N LEU A 71 4.95 11.71 -3.09
CA LEU A 71 4.38 13.04 -2.89
C LEU A 71 5.08 13.80 -1.77
N VAL A 72 5.52 13.10 -0.73
CA VAL A 72 6.05 13.66 0.51
C VAL A 72 7.57 13.54 0.55
N GLU A 73 8.28 14.63 0.31
CA GLU A 73 9.74 14.69 0.25
C GLU A 73 10.43 14.09 1.50
N LYS A 74 9.89 14.34 2.69
CA LYS A 74 10.48 13.82 3.93
C LYS A 74 10.61 12.29 3.97
N ILE A 75 9.71 11.56 3.29
CA ILE A 75 9.76 10.10 3.22
C ILE A 75 10.91 9.64 2.34
N LEU A 76 11.25 10.42 1.30
CA LEU A 76 12.35 10.11 0.37
C LEU A 76 13.74 10.18 1.00
N GLU A 77 13.91 10.85 2.14
CA GLU A 77 15.19 10.85 2.88
C GLU A 77 15.60 9.42 3.28
N GLN A 78 14.64 8.63 3.78
CA GLN A 78 14.86 7.22 4.13
C GLN A 78 15.14 6.36 2.88
N ALA A 79 14.36 6.59 1.81
CA ALA A 79 14.54 5.87 0.55
C ALA A 79 15.94 6.11 -0.06
N ARG A 80 16.43 7.35 -0.04
CA ARG A 80 17.78 7.70 -0.50
C ARG A 80 18.86 7.07 0.37
N SER A 81 18.70 7.07 1.71
CA SER A 81 19.61 6.38 2.61
C SER A 81 19.71 4.90 2.28
N LEU A 82 18.56 4.23 2.16
CA LEU A 82 18.50 2.81 1.80
C LEU A 82 19.19 2.50 0.47
N ALA A 83 18.99 3.33 -0.56
CA ALA A 83 19.66 3.16 -1.85
C ALA A 83 21.17 3.29 -1.75
N ASN A 84 21.65 4.28 -0.99
CA ASN A 84 23.08 4.49 -0.73
C ASN A 84 23.70 3.31 0.04
N ASP A 85 23.03 2.85 1.11
CA ASP A 85 23.48 1.71 1.93
C ASP A 85 23.59 0.41 1.11
N ARG A 86 22.73 0.27 0.09
CA ARG A 86 22.73 -0.87 -0.85
C ARG A 86 23.64 -0.65 -2.08
N GLY A 87 24.27 0.50 -2.22
CA GLY A 87 25.16 0.83 -3.35
C GLY A 87 24.44 0.89 -4.70
N LEU A 88 23.14 1.23 -4.74
CA LEU A 88 22.35 1.27 -5.97
C LEU A 88 22.60 2.58 -6.73
N THR A 89 23.30 2.52 -7.85
CA THR A 89 23.63 3.69 -8.68
C THR A 89 22.63 3.94 -9.81
N ASN A 90 21.76 2.98 -10.09
CA ASN A 90 20.72 3.04 -11.13
C ASN A 90 19.33 3.40 -10.59
N LEU A 91 19.26 3.94 -9.36
CA LEU A 91 18.03 4.31 -8.66
C LEU A 91 18.05 5.81 -8.31
N THR A 92 16.96 6.49 -8.65
CA THR A 92 16.73 7.90 -8.25
C THR A 92 15.35 8.07 -7.62
N TYR A 93 15.20 9.07 -6.76
CA TYR A 93 13.94 9.40 -6.11
C TYR A 93 13.56 10.85 -6.39
N GLN A 94 12.29 11.08 -6.72
CA GLN A 94 11.74 12.39 -7.05
C GLN A 94 10.43 12.65 -6.29
N THR A 95 10.22 13.89 -5.92
CA THR A 95 8.90 14.34 -5.43
C THR A 95 7.99 14.63 -6.61
N GLY A 96 6.76 14.11 -6.56
CA GLY A 96 5.79 14.35 -7.63
C GLY A 96 4.38 13.86 -7.30
N ASP A 97 3.42 14.31 -8.11
CA ASP A 97 2.02 13.92 -8.01
C ASP A 97 1.70 12.86 -9.08
N ALA A 98 1.19 11.71 -8.64
CA ALA A 98 0.78 10.62 -9.54
C ALA A 98 -0.37 11.01 -10.49
N ASN A 99 -1.15 12.05 -10.16
CA ASN A 99 -2.21 12.57 -11.04
C ASN A 99 -1.68 13.44 -12.19
N ASN A 100 -0.44 13.89 -12.13
CA ASN A 100 0.17 14.76 -13.14
C ASN A 100 1.68 14.51 -13.22
N LEU A 101 2.05 13.47 -13.96
CA LEU A 101 3.43 13.03 -14.07
C LEU A 101 4.25 13.94 -15.00
N SER A 102 5.40 14.40 -14.52
CA SER A 102 6.33 15.27 -15.26
C SER A 102 7.20 14.51 -16.28
N PHE A 103 6.80 13.30 -16.66
CA PHE A 103 7.51 12.44 -17.62
C PHE A 103 6.86 12.51 -19.00
N GLY A 104 7.66 12.24 -20.03
CA GLY A 104 7.20 12.15 -21.41
C GLY A 104 6.35 10.91 -21.67
N ASP A 105 5.60 10.93 -22.79
CA ASP A 105 4.83 9.78 -23.24
C ASP A 105 5.76 8.62 -23.61
N GLY A 106 5.42 7.40 -23.21
CA GLY A 106 6.16 6.20 -23.59
C GLY A 106 7.60 6.15 -23.07
N GLU A 107 7.85 6.64 -21.87
CA GLU A 107 9.20 6.74 -21.32
C GLU A 107 9.67 5.47 -20.59
N PHE A 108 8.75 4.69 -19.99
CA PHE A 108 9.06 3.56 -19.12
C PHE A 108 8.64 2.22 -19.71
N ASP A 109 9.43 1.19 -19.48
CA ASP A 109 9.09 -0.19 -19.83
C ASP A 109 8.06 -0.77 -18.85
N ILE A 110 8.15 -0.38 -17.57
CA ILE A 110 7.20 -0.74 -16.52
C ILE A 110 6.86 0.52 -15.71
N VAL A 111 5.54 0.70 -15.45
CA VAL A 111 5.02 1.67 -14.48
C VAL A 111 4.26 0.90 -13.41
N PHE A 112 4.73 0.97 -12.19
CA PHE A 112 4.24 0.17 -11.06
C PHE A 112 3.73 1.05 -9.93
N CYS A 113 2.75 0.58 -9.18
CA CYS A 113 2.42 1.13 -7.88
C CYS A 113 1.95 0.03 -6.91
N HIS A 114 2.19 0.25 -5.62
CA HIS A 114 1.79 -0.66 -4.56
C HIS A 114 1.05 0.10 -3.46
N GLN A 115 -0.23 -0.21 -3.28
CA GLN A 115 -1.10 0.44 -2.29
C GLN A 115 -1.11 1.98 -2.42
N LEU A 116 -1.24 2.47 -3.64
CA LEU A 116 -1.38 3.89 -3.99
C LEU A 116 -2.83 4.22 -4.39
N LEU A 117 -3.41 3.44 -5.31
CA LEU A 117 -4.72 3.74 -5.92
C LEU A 117 -5.85 3.78 -4.89
N GLN A 118 -5.73 3.03 -3.82
CA GLN A 118 -6.66 3.04 -2.69
C GLN A 118 -6.70 4.38 -1.92
N HIS A 119 -5.68 5.22 -2.07
CA HIS A 119 -5.51 6.47 -1.33
C HIS A 119 -5.72 7.71 -2.19
N VAL A 120 -5.86 7.58 -3.50
CA VAL A 120 -6.06 8.73 -4.40
C VAL A 120 -7.55 8.98 -4.66
N LYS A 121 -7.89 10.23 -4.91
CA LYS A 121 -9.27 10.64 -5.20
C LYS A 121 -9.71 10.21 -6.61
N ASP A 122 -8.78 10.20 -7.57
CA ASP A 122 -9.01 9.81 -8.98
C ASP A 122 -8.06 8.68 -9.41
N PRO A 123 -8.33 7.43 -9.02
CA PRO A 123 -7.50 6.30 -9.43
C PRO A 123 -7.50 6.08 -10.95
N ILE A 124 -8.58 6.48 -11.64
CA ILE A 124 -8.68 6.34 -13.10
C ILE A 124 -7.77 7.36 -13.79
N GLY A 125 -7.70 8.60 -13.28
CA GLY A 125 -6.77 9.61 -13.75
C GLY A 125 -5.31 9.17 -13.57
N VAL A 126 -4.96 8.63 -12.40
CA VAL A 126 -3.63 8.06 -12.15
C VAL A 126 -3.31 6.94 -13.14
N LEU A 127 -4.24 6.01 -13.38
CA LEU A 127 -4.05 4.93 -14.34
C LEU A 127 -3.86 5.44 -15.78
N LYS A 128 -4.55 6.52 -16.18
CA LYS A 128 -4.32 7.15 -17.48
C LYS A 128 -2.93 7.75 -17.61
N GLU A 129 -2.43 8.40 -16.55
CA GLU A 129 -1.07 8.92 -16.52
C GLU A 129 -0.03 7.78 -16.54
N MET A 130 -0.25 6.69 -15.77
CA MET A 130 0.60 5.50 -15.83
C MET A 130 0.65 4.93 -17.25
N LYS A 131 -0.50 4.85 -17.93
CA LYS A 131 -0.58 4.39 -19.32
C LYS A 131 0.15 5.32 -20.28
N ARG A 132 -0.01 6.64 -20.12
CA ARG A 132 0.63 7.64 -20.98
C ARG A 132 2.15 7.54 -20.96
N VAL A 133 2.74 7.43 -19.75
CA VAL A 133 4.20 7.38 -19.61
C VAL A 133 4.78 5.99 -19.86
N CYS A 134 3.95 4.95 -19.97
CA CYS A 134 4.35 3.60 -20.33
C CYS A 134 4.58 3.47 -21.83
N LYS A 135 5.66 2.79 -22.23
CA LYS A 135 5.95 2.50 -23.65
C LYS A 135 4.87 1.62 -24.29
N ALA A 136 4.67 1.75 -25.60
CA ALA A 136 3.92 0.77 -26.36
C ALA A 136 4.55 -0.63 -26.19
N GLY A 137 3.73 -1.62 -25.81
CA GLY A 137 4.18 -2.96 -25.44
C GLY A 137 4.79 -3.08 -24.05
N GLY A 138 4.83 -1.99 -23.29
CA GLY A 138 5.23 -1.97 -21.89
C GLY A 138 4.13 -2.45 -20.94
N ILE A 139 4.37 -2.35 -19.64
CA ILE A 139 3.50 -2.88 -18.59
C ILE A 139 3.16 -1.79 -17.59
N VAL A 140 1.86 -1.63 -17.32
CA VAL A 140 1.36 -0.97 -16.11
C VAL A 140 0.90 -2.04 -15.13
N ALA A 141 1.38 -2.01 -13.91
CA ALA A 141 1.06 -2.99 -12.88
C ALA A 141 0.75 -2.34 -11.54
N ALA A 142 -0.20 -2.90 -10.80
CA ALA A 142 -0.49 -2.46 -9.45
C ALA A 142 -0.92 -3.62 -8.55
N ARG A 143 -0.71 -3.42 -7.24
CA ARG A 143 -1.23 -4.27 -6.18
C ARG A 143 -1.88 -3.41 -5.11
N GLU A 144 -3.17 -3.62 -4.86
CA GLU A 144 -3.96 -2.82 -3.93
C GLU A 144 -4.65 -3.69 -2.90
N ALA A 145 -4.71 -3.22 -1.65
CA ALA A 145 -5.39 -3.94 -0.59
C ALA A 145 -6.91 -3.97 -0.80
N ASP A 146 -7.53 -5.00 -0.22
CA ASP A 146 -8.96 -5.11 -0.12
C ASP A 146 -9.35 -5.45 1.33
N TYR A 147 -9.70 -4.44 2.10
CA TYR A 147 -9.97 -4.58 3.53
C TYR A 147 -11.17 -5.48 3.85
N LYS A 148 -12.09 -5.71 2.92
CA LYS A 148 -13.17 -6.69 3.09
C LYS A 148 -12.71 -8.14 2.94
N SER A 149 -11.50 -8.36 2.46
CA SER A 149 -10.87 -9.68 2.36
C SER A 149 -9.89 -9.97 3.49
N PHE A 150 -9.76 -9.06 4.47
CA PHE A 150 -8.93 -9.32 5.64
C PHE A 150 -9.62 -10.33 6.54
N VAL A 151 -8.81 -11.26 7.04
CA VAL A 151 -9.25 -12.32 7.95
C VAL A 151 -8.29 -12.39 9.12
N TRP A 152 -8.82 -12.58 10.31
CA TRP A 152 -8.04 -12.72 11.53
C TRP A 152 -8.61 -13.80 12.44
N TYR A 153 -7.74 -14.42 13.22
CA TYR A 153 -8.06 -15.32 14.32
C TYR A 153 -7.05 -15.08 15.47
N PRO A 154 -7.47 -15.01 16.73
CA PRO A 154 -8.86 -14.98 17.22
C PRO A 154 -9.69 -13.82 16.68
N CYS A 155 -11.03 -13.94 16.73
CA CYS A 155 -11.99 -13.02 16.14
C CYS A 155 -12.75 -12.20 17.21
N PRO A 156 -12.11 -11.34 18.00
CA PRO A 156 -12.81 -10.50 18.94
C PRO A 156 -13.62 -9.41 18.20
N PRO A 157 -14.81 -9.04 18.69
CA PRO A 157 -15.72 -8.12 18.00
C PRO A 157 -15.13 -6.71 17.82
N GLU A 158 -14.18 -6.31 18.62
CA GLU A 158 -13.48 -5.03 18.50
C GLU A 158 -12.66 -4.94 17.19
N LEU A 159 -12.15 -6.07 16.67
CA LEU A 159 -11.47 -6.08 15.37
C LEU A 159 -12.45 -5.92 14.22
N ASP A 160 -13.65 -6.46 14.31
CA ASP A 160 -14.72 -6.20 13.33
C ASP A 160 -15.09 -4.71 13.35
N ARG A 161 -15.22 -4.13 14.55
CA ARG A 161 -15.46 -2.70 14.72
C ARG A 161 -14.34 -1.84 14.13
N TRP A 162 -13.08 -2.20 14.37
CA TRP A 162 -11.93 -1.58 13.72
C TRP A 162 -12.03 -1.60 12.19
N GLY A 163 -12.33 -2.76 11.60
CA GLY A 163 -12.47 -2.90 10.15
C GLY A 163 -13.58 -2.02 9.57
N GLN A 164 -14.73 -1.92 10.26
CA GLN A 164 -15.83 -1.03 9.88
C GLN A 164 -15.43 0.45 9.93
N LEU A 165 -14.83 0.89 11.04
CA LEU A 165 -14.37 2.28 11.22
C LEU A 165 -13.31 2.66 10.20
N TYR A 166 -12.36 1.76 9.92
CA TYR A 166 -11.34 2.00 8.91
C TYR A 166 -11.95 2.26 7.53
N GLN A 167 -12.93 1.45 7.12
CA GLN A 167 -13.61 1.63 5.84
C GLN A 167 -14.37 2.95 5.77
N GLN A 168 -15.05 3.35 6.86
CA GLN A 168 -15.76 4.63 6.91
C GLN A 168 -14.82 5.82 6.78
N VAL A 169 -13.72 5.83 7.54
CA VAL A 169 -12.70 6.90 7.50
C VAL A 169 -12.05 6.98 6.13
N ALA A 170 -11.63 5.85 5.56
CA ALA A 170 -10.97 5.82 4.26
C ALA A 170 -11.88 6.39 3.16
N LYS A 171 -13.14 5.98 3.12
CA LYS A 171 -14.14 6.50 2.15
C LYS A 171 -14.42 7.99 2.35
N ALA A 172 -14.54 8.44 3.60
CA ALA A 172 -14.75 9.85 3.91
C ALA A 172 -13.52 10.73 3.58
N ASN A 173 -12.35 10.14 3.43
CA ASN A 173 -11.13 10.77 2.94
C ASN A 173 -10.97 10.64 1.40
N SER A 174 -12.03 10.23 0.70
CA SER A 174 -12.06 10.01 -0.75
C SER A 174 -11.17 8.87 -1.26
N GLY A 175 -10.76 7.96 -0.39
CA GLY A 175 -10.06 6.73 -0.75
C GLY A 175 -11.03 5.55 -0.95
N GLU A 176 -10.55 4.46 -1.56
CA GLU A 176 -11.27 3.20 -1.68
C GLU A 176 -10.53 2.08 -0.95
N PRO A 177 -10.93 1.74 0.29
CA PRO A 177 -10.24 0.72 1.08
C PRO A 177 -10.32 -0.69 0.50
N ASN A 178 -11.21 -0.92 -0.47
CA ASN A 178 -11.35 -2.20 -1.16
C ASN A 178 -10.88 -2.12 -2.62
N ALA A 179 -9.88 -1.30 -2.90
CA ALA A 179 -9.37 -1.01 -4.24
C ALA A 179 -9.01 -2.27 -5.03
N GLY A 180 -8.50 -3.31 -4.37
CA GLY A 180 -8.10 -4.55 -5.02
C GLY A 180 -9.16 -5.15 -5.94
N ARG A 181 -10.44 -5.13 -5.53
CA ARG A 181 -11.55 -5.66 -6.34
C ARG A 181 -12.00 -4.74 -7.47
N PHE A 182 -11.68 -3.44 -7.40
CA PHE A 182 -12.13 -2.46 -8.39
C PHE A 182 -11.12 -2.24 -9.52
N MET A 183 -9.89 -2.68 -9.38
CA MET A 183 -8.83 -2.44 -10.37
C MET A 183 -9.18 -2.87 -11.79
N PRO A 184 -9.82 -4.02 -12.07
CA PRO A 184 -10.21 -4.39 -13.43
C PRO A 184 -11.20 -3.40 -14.05
N MET A 185 -12.13 -2.88 -13.25
CA MET A 185 -13.08 -1.87 -13.70
C MET A 185 -12.36 -0.54 -13.99
N TRP A 186 -11.46 -0.10 -13.11
CA TRP A 186 -10.69 1.13 -13.28
C TRP A 186 -9.77 1.05 -14.50
N ALA A 187 -9.13 -0.10 -14.74
CA ALA A 187 -8.31 -0.31 -15.94
C ALA A 187 -9.13 -0.12 -17.23
N ARG A 188 -10.33 -0.70 -17.31
CA ARG A 188 -11.23 -0.50 -18.46
C ARG A 188 -11.63 0.97 -18.63
N GLN A 189 -11.96 1.66 -17.52
CA GLN A 189 -12.32 3.08 -17.54
C GLN A 189 -11.13 3.99 -17.92
N ALA A 190 -9.91 3.53 -17.64
CA ALA A 190 -8.67 4.19 -18.09
C ALA A 190 -8.29 3.84 -19.55
N GLY A 191 -9.09 3.00 -20.23
CA GLY A 191 -8.97 2.73 -21.67
C GLY A 191 -8.18 1.50 -22.05
N TRP A 192 -7.97 0.52 -21.15
CA TRP A 192 -7.49 -0.81 -21.53
C TRP A 192 -8.64 -1.70 -22.00
N LYS A 193 -8.37 -2.56 -22.97
CA LYS A 193 -9.28 -3.65 -23.35
C LYS A 193 -9.14 -4.79 -22.35
N SER A 194 -10.21 -5.58 -22.19
CA SER A 194 -10.20 -6.69 -21.25
C SER A 194 -9.09 -7.71 -21.52
N ASP A 195 -8.77 -7.96 -22.77
CA ASP A 195 -7.74 -8.92 -23.21
C ASP A 195 -6.32 -8.45 -22.87
N ASP A 196 -6.13 -7.14 -22.66
CA ASP A 196 -4.84 -6.55 -22.28
C ASP A 196 -4.65 -6.50 -20.76
N VAL A 197 -5.63 -6.96 -19.97
CA VAL A 197 -5.64 -6.92 -18.50
C VAL A 197 -5.61 -8.32 -17.92
N THR A 198 -4.52 -8.67 -17.26
CA THR A 198 -4.42 -9.90 -16.45
C THR A 198 -4.65 -9.55 -14.99
N VAL A 199 -5.54 -10.27 -14.33
CA VAL A 199 -5.89 -10.06 -12.92
C VAL A 199 -5.48 -11.26 -12.11
N SER A 200 -4.86 -11.03 -10.95
CA SER A 200 -4.58 -12.05 -9.96
C SER A 200 -4.94 -11.54 -8.56
N TRP A 201 -4.82 -12.41 -7.58
CA TRP A 201 -5.08 -12.11 -6.19
C TRP A 201 -4.03 -12.77 -5.32
N SER A 202 -3.43 -12.00 -4.41
CA SER A 202 -2.49 -12.53 -3.44
C SER A 202 -2.85 -12.09 -2.02
N SER A 203 -2.21 -12.69 -1.03
CA SER A 203 -2.37 -12.28 0.36
C SER A 203 -1.05 -12.33 1.10
N TRP A 204 -0.87 -11.40 2.03
CA TRP A 204 0.07 -11.60 3.11
C TRP A 204 -0.61 -12.42 4.19
N CYS A 205 0.08 -13.45 4.66
CA CYS A 205 -0.36 -14.28 5.76
C CYS A 205 0.66 -14.15 6.89
N PHE A 206 0.24 -13.53 7.98
CA PHE A 206 1.06 -13.32 9.16
C PHE A 206 0.65 -14.27 10.25
N THR A 207 1.62 -15.00 10.81
CA THR A 207 1.50 -15.88 11.98
C THR A 207 2.61 -15.55 12.98
N GLY A 208 2.57 -16.08 14.18
CA GLY A 208 3.62 -15.92 15.18
C GLY A 208 4.06 -14.47 15.37
N ASP A 209 5.37 -14.21 15.24
CA ASP A 209 5.96 -12.87 15.43
C ASP A 209 5.51 -11.87 14.38
N GLY A 210 5.22 -12.31 13.15
CA GLY A 210 4.68 -11.46 12.10
C GLY A 210 3.31 -10.90 12.45
N ALA A 211 2.42 -11.75 12.95
CA ALA A 211 1.09 -11.37 13.41
C ALA A 211 1.16 -10.50 14.68
N ARG A 212 2.06 -10.83 15.62
CA ARG A 212 2.33 -10.00 16.79
C ARG A 212 2.70 -8.58 16.41
N THR A 213 3.71 -8.43 15.54
CA THR A 213 4.16 -7.10 15.11
C THR A 213 3.07 -6.32 14.35
N TRP A 214 2.22 -7.02 13.58
CA TRP A 214 1.07 -6.38 12.97
C TRP A 214 0.15 -5.77 14.04
N ALA A 215 -0.23 -6.54 15.06
CA ALA A 215 -1.09 -6.09 16.15
C ALA A 215 -0.48 -4.93 16.95
N GLU A 216 0.80 -5.04 17.34
CA GLU A 216 1.54 -3.97 18.04
C GLU A 216 1.55 -2.67 17.24
N SER A 217 1.63 -2.77 15.91
CA SER A 217 1.58 -1.59 15.05
C SER A 217 0.24 -0.86 15.10
N TRP A 218 -0.85 -1.58 15.39
CA TRP A 218 -2.20 -1.02 15.46
C TRP A 218 -2.59 -0.53 16.86
N GLU A 219 -1.95 -1.01 17.93
CA GLU A 219 -2.19 -0.51 19.30
C GLU A 219 -2.09 1.02 19.35
N GLY A 220 -0.95 1.57 18.96
CA GLY A 220 -0.75 3.02 18.93
C GLY A 220 -1.52 3.76 17.83
N ARG A 221 -1.68 3.13 16.64
CA ARG A 221 -2.44 3.74 15.54
C ARG A 221 -3.90 3.97 15.88
N ALA A 222 -4.52 3.06 16.63
CA ALA A 222 -5.91 3.17 17.02
C ALA A 222 -6.19 4.44 17.85
N LEU A 223 -5.17 5.01 18.51
CA LEU A 223 -5.32 6.18 19.38
C LEU A 223 -4.71 7.47 18.81
N HIS A 224 -3.62 7.37 18.03
CA HIS A 224 -2.76 8.53 17.75
C HIS A 224 -2.57 8.82 16.25
N SER A 225 -3.21 8.08 15.36
CA SER A 225 -3.08 8.31 13.90
C SER A 225 -4.19 9.21 13.34
N ASP A 226 -4.07 9.53 12.05
CA ASP A 226 -5.13 10.25 11.34
C ASP A 226 -6.42 9.42 11.22
N PHE A 227 -6.32 8.10 11.29
CA PHE A 227 -7.48 7.22 11.45
C PHE A 227 -8.26 7.55 12.73
N ALA A 228 -7.59 7.62 13.89
CA ALA A 228 -8.24 7.94 15.16
C ALA A 228 -8.92 9.32 15.13
N LYS A 229 -8.22 10.33 14.62
CA LYS A 229 -8.78 11.68 14.41
C LYS A 229 -10.01 11.64 13.51
N GLY A 230 -9.94 10.89 12.41
CA GLY A 230 -11.03 10.73 11.46
C GLY A 230 -12.27 10.07 12.07
N VAL A 231 -12.09 9.06 12.91
CA VAL A 231 -13.20 8.39 13.61
C VAL A 231 -13.99 9.37 14.46
N VAL A 232 -13.30 10.14 15.30
CA VAL A 232 -13.95 11.06 16.25
C VAL A 232 -14.48 12.30 15.54
N SER A 233 -13.69 12.96 14.70
CA SER A 233 -14.06 14.22 14.05
C SER A 233 -15.20 14.07 13.03
N LYS A 234 -15.40 12.87 12.48
CA LYS A 234 -16.48 12.55 11.53
C LYS A 234 -17.65 11.80 12.19
N GLU A 235 -17.62 11.65 13.52
CA GLU A 235 -18.67 11.02 14.33
C GLU A 235 -18.98 9.57 13.90
N PHE A 236 -17.99 8.82 13.38
CA PHE A 236 -18.14 7.40 13.03
C PHE A 236 -18.07 6.47 14.24
N GLY A 237 -17.41 6.93 15.29
CA GLY A 237 -17.24 6.25 16.57
C GLY A 237 -16.77 7.19 17.65
N THR A 238 -16.58 6.65 18.84
CA THR A 238 -16.20 7.41 20.03
C THR A 238 -14.73 7.16 20.41
N GLN A 239 -14.24 7.95 21.36
CA GLN A 239 -12.93 7.72 21.97
C GLN A 239 -12.88 6.35 22.69
N GLU A 240 -14.01 5.94 23.31
CA GLU A 240 -14.14 4.64 23.96
C GLU A 240 -14.03 3.48 22.97
N ASP A 241 -14.61 3.61 21.74
CA ASP A 241 -14.42 2.64 20.66
C ASP A 241 -12.93 2.47 20.35
N LEU A 242 -12.19 3.58 20.21
CA LEU A 242 -10.76 3.56 19.88
C LEU A 242 -9.91 2.94 20.99
N GLU A 243 -10.25 3.22 22.24
CA GLU A 243 -9.57 2.62 23.42
C GLU A 243 -9.84 1.12 23.52
N ALA A 244 -11.06 0.69 23.25
CA ALA A 244 -11.41 -0.73 23.21
C ALA A 244 -10.64 -1.46 22.09
N ILE A 245 -10.57 -0.86 20.89
CA ILE A 245 -9.81 -1.38 19.76
C ILE A 245 -8.31 -1.44 20.07
N SER A 246 -7.74 -0.40 20.68
CA SER A 246 -6.33 -0.37 21.07
C SER A 246 -6.01 -1.48 22.09
N LYS A 247 -6.83 -1.62 23.13
CA LYS A 247 -6.71 -2.71 24.13
C LYS A 247 -6.86 -4.08 23.49
N CYS A 248 -7.78 -4.21 22.52
CA CYS A 248 -7.97 -5.44 21.77
C CYS A 248 -6.70 -5.82 20.98
N TRP A 249 -6.12 -4.91 20.21
CA TRP A 249 -4.87 -5.14 19.48
C TRP A 249 -3.72 -5.52 20.41
N LYS A 250 -3.61 -4.85 21.57
CA LYS A 250 -2.64 -5.21 22.60
C LYS A 250 -2.83 -6.64 23.08
N ARG A 251 -4.05 -7.02 23.50
CA ARG A 251 -4.35 -8.40 23.93
C ARG A 251 -4.11 -9.42 22.81
N TRP A 252 -4.45 -9.06 21.58
CA TRP A 252 -4.26 -9.91 20.41
C TRP A 252 -2.77 -10.12 20.07
N SER A 253 -1.88 -9.21 20.49
CA SER A 253 -0.42 -9.37 20.34
C SER A 253 0.19 -10.31 21.38
N ILE A 254 -0.47 -10.55 22.52
CA ILE A 254 0.03 -11.40 23.61
C ILE A 254 -0.06 -12.88 23.22
N GLY A 255 0.95 -13.67 23.63
CA GLY A 255 1.13 -15.05 23.18
C GLY A 255 0.28 -16.09 23.89
N SER A 256 -0.25 -15.80 25.10
CA SER A 256 -1.00 -16.77 25.89
C SER A 256 -2.11 -16.10 26.71
N VAL A 257 -3.08 -16.92 27.12
CA VAL A 257 -4.16 -16.49 28.04
C VAL A 257 -3.60 -16.15 29.42
N GLU A 258 -2.60 -16.87 29.89
CA GLU A 258 -1.96 -16.64 31.19
C GLU A 258 -1.32 -15.25 31.28
N GLU A 259 -0.79 -14.74 30.17
CA GLU A 259 -0.22 -13.40 30.05
C GLU A 259 -1.29 -12.33 29.77
N GLY A 260 -2.57 -12.69 29.65
CA GLY A 260 -3.68 -11.78 29.39
C GLY A 260 -4.12 -11.66 27.93
N GLY A 261 -3.66 -12.54 27.04
CA GLY A 261 -4.09 -12.67 25.65
C GLY A 261 -5.50 -13.25 25.50
N TYR A 262 -5.92 -13.46 24.26
CA TYR A 262 -7.14 -14.21 23.93
C TYR A 262 -6.86 -15.71 23.87
N GLU A 263 -7.88 -16.52 24.11
CA GLU A 263 -7.83 -17.96 23.80
C GLU A 263 -7.50 -18.14 22.31
N GLY A 264 -6.56 -19.01 21.97
CA GLY A 264 -6.06 -19.27 20.62
C GLY A 264 -5.05 -18.23 20.10
N CYS A 265 -4.54 -17.31 20.95
CA CYS A 265 -3.50 -16.37 20.52
C CYS A 265 -2.20 -17.02 20.08
N GLU A 266 -1.88 -18.24 20.55
CA GLU A 266 -0.76 -19.07 20.09
C GLU A 266 -0.90 -19.41 18.60
N ASP A 267 -2.13 -19.61 18.11
CA ASP A 267 -2.46 -19.94 16.73
C ASP A 267 -2.92 -18.73 15.89
N ARG A 268 -2.58 -17.51 16.36
CA ARG A 268 -3.03 -16.30 15.71
C ARG A 268 -2.63 -16.23 14.24
N ILE A 269 -3.57 -15.72 13.43
CA ILE A 269 -3.35 -15.48 12.01
C ILE A 269 -3.96 -14.13 11.61
N MET A 270 -3.25 -13.40 10.77
CA MET A 270 -3.76 -12.22 10.08
C MET A 270 -3.51 -12.36 8.59
N VAL A 271 -4.57 -12.38 7.80
CA VAL A 271 -4.50 -12.44 6.34
C VAL A 271 -4.92 -11.10 5.75
N VAL A 272 -4.07 -10.54 4.90
CA VAL A 272 -4.28 -9.26 4.21
C VAL A 272 -4.39 -9.53 2.72
N GLY A 273 -5.61 -9.60 2.22
CA GLY A 273 -5.85 -9.84 0.80
C GLY A 273 -5.63 -8.61 -0.07
N SER A 274 -5.14 -8.84 -1.26
CA SER A 274 -4.86 -7.78 -2.24
C SER A 274 -5.16 -8.26 -3.66
N GLY A 275 -5.82 -7.41 -4.44
CA GLY A 275 -5.93 -7.60 -5.87
C GLY A 275 -4.66 -7.13 -6.57
N GLU A 276 -4.35 -7.75 -7.68
CA GLU A 276 -3.21 -7.47 -8.54
C GLU A 276 -3.66 -7.38 -9.98
N PHE A 277 -3.06 -6.51 -10.76
CA PHE A 277 -3.23 -6.53 -12.20
C PHE A 277 -1.93 -6.25 -12.95
N ILE A 278 -1.87 -6.74 -14.18
CA ILE A 278 -0.92 -6.38 -15.23
C ILE A 278 -1.72 -5.93 -16.44
N CYS A 279 -1.49 -4.69 -16.88
CA CYS A 279 -2.06 -4.12 -18.09
C CYS A 279 -0.96 -3.94 -19.14
N ARG A 280 -1.19 -4.44 -20.36
CA ARG A 280 -0.27 -4.24 -21.48
C ARG A 280 -0.63 -2.96 -22.23
N CYS A 281 0.37 -2.12 -22.48
CA CYS A 281 0.20 -0.84 -23.18
C CYS A 281 0.36 -0.95 -24.70
#